data_3e55b1241a7af486293764ba12a5dcdb
#
_entry.id   3e55b1241a7af486293764ba12a5dcdb
#
_cell.length_a   1.000
_cell.length_b   1.000
_cell.length_c   1.000
_cell.angle_alpha   90.00
_cell.angle_beta   90.00
_cell.angle_gamma   90.00
#
_symmetry.space_group_name_H-M   'P 1'
#
loop_
_entity.id
_entity.type
_entity.pdbx_description
1 polymer ?
#
loop_
_entity_poly.entity_id
_entity_poly.type
_entity_poly.pdbx_seq_one_letter_code
_entity_poly.pdbx_strand_id
1 'polypeptide(L)'
;MRIFIKSGDITTYQNKVDVIVNAWNKNFVPRFLLGTSGVSKAIFKKSGREPYKELKRKGLLKLGEAVITSPGTLKCKALIHVAGINTFWKATDYSIRKSTSNTLKLLIKQKYRSVAIPLIGSGSGGYEKEECLKLIKDECKKFNHHNIDVYIISY
;
A
#
# COMPACT_ATOMS: atom_id res chain seq x y z
N MET A 1 -16.17 7.24 6.96
CA MET A 1 -14.77 7.33 6.44
C MET A 1 -14.46 8.76 6.07
N ARG A 2 -13.24 9.24 6.37
CA ARG A 2 -12.74 10.54 5.92
C ARG A 2 -11.54 10.31 4.98
N ILE A 3 -11.47 11.03 3.87
CA ILE A 3 -10.41 10.89 2.87
C ILE A 3 -9.64 12.20 2.77
N PHE A 4 -8.33 12.13 2.93
CA PHE A 4 -7.39 13.25 2.84
C PHE A 4 -6.41 12.99 1.69
N ILE A 5 -6.27 13.93 0.77
CA ILE A 5 -5.31 13.87 -0.33
C ILE A 5 -4.12 14.73 0.05
N LYS A 6 -2.93 14.17 -0.01
CA LYS A 6 -1.67 14.82 0.39
C LYS A 6 -0.56 14.46 -0.59
N SER A 7 0.48 15.29 -0.63
CA SER A 7 1.70 15.03 -1.40
C SER A 7 2.90 14.87 -0.46
N GLY A 8 3.90 14.10 -0.87
CA GLY A 8 5.16 13.95 -0.17
C GLY A 8 5.52 12.52 0.23
N ASP A 9 6.47 12.37 1.13
CA ASP A 9 6.95 11.07 1.60
C ASP A 9 5.96 10.42 2.57
N ILE A 10 5.39 9.29 2.17
CA ILE A 10 4.40 8.53 2.96
C ILE A 10 4.95 8.11 4.33
N THR A 11 6.26 7.94 4.47
CA THR A 11 6.88 7.52 5.72
C THR A 11 6.81 8.58 6.81
N THR A 12 6.55 9.85 6.44
CA THR A 12 6.34 10.93 7.42
C THR A 12 5.02 10.78 8.18
N TYR A 13 4.13 9.92 7.71
CA TYR A 13 2.85 9.62 8.36
C TYR A 13 2.96 8.54 9.45
N GLN A 14 4.14 7.97 9.70
CA GLN A 14 4.34 6.88 10.67
C GLN A 14 3.83 7.16 12.10
N ASN A 15 3.78 8.44 12.51
CA ASN A 15 3.24 8.86 13.81
C ASN A 15 1.78 9.34 13.75
N LYS A 16 1.18 9.34 12.55
CA LYS A 16 -0.16 9.93 12.31
C LYS A 16 -1.20 8.87 11.95
N VAL A 17 -0.76 7.70 11.52
CA VAL A 17 -1.65 6.62 11.07
C VAL A 17 -1.29 5.31 11.75
N ASP A 18 -2.29 4.43 11.87
CA ASP A 18 -2.08 3.07 12.36
C ASP A 18 -1.30 2.22 11.36
N VAL A 19 -1.52 2.43 10.08
CA VAL A 19 -0.99 1.58 9.00
C VAL A 19 -0.44 2.41 7.84
N ILE A 20 0.69 1.97 7.31
CA ILE A 20 1.22 2.46 6.03
C ILE A 20 1.13 1.34 4.99
N VAL A 21 0.63 1.67 3.81
CA VAL A 21 0.54 0.73 2.68
C VAL A 21 1.80 0.83 1.83
N ASN A 22 2.38 -0.32 1.56
CA ASN A 22 3.48 -0.49 0.61
C ASN A 22 2.94 -1.11 -0.68
N ALA A 23 2.94 -0.34 -1.76
CA ALA A 23 2.65 -0.85 -3.09
C ALA A 23 3.83 -1.73 -3.54
N TRP A 24 3.69 -3.02 -3.33
CA TRP A 24 4.68 -4.04 -3.61
C TRP A 24 4.32 -4.77 -4.91
N ASN A 25 5.30 -5.39 -5.53
CA ASN A 25 5.07 -6.30 -6.65
C ASN A 25 4.77 -7.70 -6.12
N LYS A 26 4.30 -8.59 -6.99
CA LYS A 26 4.33 -10.01 -6.66
C LYS A 26 5.75 -10.37 -6.22
N ASN A 27 5.90 -11.12 -5.12
CA ASN A 27 7.19 -11.55 -4.57
C ASN A 27 8.01 -12.46 -5.53
N PHE A 28 7.85 -12.26 -6.84
CA PHE A 28 8.40 -13.13 -7.88
C PHE A 28 9.83 -12.76 -8.28
N VAL A 29 10.21 -11.50 -8.14
CA VAL A 29 11.53 -11.04 -8.59
C VAL A 29 12.45 -10.86 -7.39
N PRO A 30 13.67 -11.44 -7.42
CA PRO A 30 14.66 -11.18 -6.39
C PRO A 30 14.92 -9.69 -6.26
N ARG A 31 14.95 -9.23 -5.04
CA ARG A 31 14.94 -7.82 -4.69
C ARG A 31 16.11 -7.00 -5.27
N PHE A 32 17.25 -7.63 -5.50
CA PHE A 32 18.43 -6.96 -6.10
C PHE A 32 18.23 -6.65 -7.59
N LEU A 33 17.31 -7.34 -8.26
CA LEU A 33 16.93 -7.09 -9.66
C LEU A 33 15.81 -6.03 -9.78
N LEU A 34 15.12 -5.77 -8.68
CA LEU A 34 14.12 -4.71 -8.58
C LEU A 34 14.85 -3.45 -8.15
N GLY A 35 15.25 -2.62 -9.08
CA GLY A 35 15.63 -1.25 -8.76
C GLY A 35 14.53 -0.62 -7.92
N THR A 36 14.65 -0.71 -6.58
CA THR A 36 13.66 -0.13 -5.67
C THR A 36 13.68 1.37 -5.87
N SER A 37 12.66 1.91 -6.49
CA SER A 37 12.45 3.34 -6.68
C SER A 37 11.21 3.80 -5.91
N GLY A 38 11.10 5.08 -5.69
CA GLY A 38 9.89 5.70 -5.14
C GLY A 38 9.52 5.22 -3.74
N VAL A 39 8.22 5.09 -3.53
CA VAL A 39 7.58 4.82 -2.22
C VAL A 39 8.11 3.55 -1.55
N SER A 40 8.23 2.46 -2.29
CA SER A 40 8.68 1.18 -1.72
C SER A 40 10.11 1.25 -1.18
N LYS A 41 10.99 2.00 -1.86
CA LYS A 41 12.36 2.25 -1.39
C LYS A 41 12.37 3.07 -0.10
N ALA A 42 11.56 4.13 -0.03
CA ALA A 42 11.47 4.98 1.15
C ALA A 42 10.98 4.17 2.37
N ILE A 43 9.92 3.38 2.19
CA ILE A 43 9.39 2.51 3.23
C ILE A 43 10.45 1.50 3.68
N PHE A 44 11.12 0.82 2.74
CA PHE A 44 12.17 -0.14 3.08
C PHE A 44 13.32 0.47 3.88
N LYS A 45 13.82 1.62 3.44
CA LYS A 45 14.93 2.31 4.12
C LYS A 45 14.58 2.63 5.57
N LYS A 46 13.32 2.97 5.84
CA LYS A 46 12.84 3.37 7.17
C LYS A 46 12.30 2.21 8.02
N SER A 47 11.70 1.19 7.44
CA SER A 47 11.19 0.03 8.18
C SER A 47 12.24 -1.04 8.50
N GLY A 48 13.33 -1.04 7.75
CA GLY A 48 14.35 -2.10 7.84
C GLY A 48 13.91 -3.40 7.14
N ARG A 49 14.60 -4.49 7.46
CA ARG A 49 14.46 -5.78 6.75
C ARG A 49 13.35 -6.69 7.29
N GLU A 50 12.95 -6.51 8.54
CA GLU A 50 12.06 -7.44 9.24
C GLU A 50 10.70 -7.61 8.57
N PRO A 51 9.96 -6.54 8.18
CA PRO A 51 8.69 -6.68 7.47
C PRO A 51 8.81 -7.49 6.17
N TYR A 52 9.94 -7.41 5.51
CA TYR A 52 10.18 -8.11 4.23
C TYR A 52 10.56 -9.58 4.41
N LYS A 53 11.17 -9.94 5.53
CA LYS A 53 11.34 -11.35 5.92
C LYS A 53 9.98 -12.00 6.20
N GLU A 54 9.11 -11.29 6.93
CA GLU A 54 7.74 -11.73 7.18
C GLU A 54 6.96 -11.88 5.86
N LEU A 55 7.05 -10.87 4.98
CA LEU A 55 6.41 -10.90 3.66
C LEU A 55 6.87 -12.10 2.83
N LYS A 56 8.16 -12.40 2.83
CA LYS A 56 8.73 -13.57 2.12
C LYS A 56 8.15 -14.89 2.63
N ARG A 57 7.94 -15.03 3.95
CA ARG A 57 7.33 -16.23 4.55
C ARG A 57 5.87 -16.43 4.14
N LYS A 58 5.17 -15.36 3.74
CA LYS A 58 3.78 -15.42 3.24
C LYS A 58 3.67 -15.93 1.81
N GLY A 59 4.79 -16.09 1.10
CA GLY A 59 4.84 -16.59 -0.26
C GLY A 59 4.49 -15.55 -1.32
N LEU A 60 4.10 -16.06 -2.51
CA LEU A 60 3.75 -15.20 -3.64
C LEU A 60 2.36 -14.58 -3.45
N LEU A 61 2.28 -13.27 -3.59
CA LEU A 61 1.01 -12.56 -3.57
C LEU A 61 0.30 -12.67 -4.92
N LYS A 62 -1.00 -12.89 -4.87
CA LYS A 62 -1.88 -12.77 -6.04
C LYS A 62 -2.09 -11.30 -6.37
N LEU A 63 -2.34 -10.99 -7.63
CA LEU A 63 -2.62 -9.63 -8.06
C LEU A 63 -3.81 -9.03 -7.26
N GLY A 64 -3.59 -7.85 -6.67
CA GLY A 64 -4.56 -7.20 -5.79
C GLY A 64 -4.62 -7.75 -4.36
N GLU A 65 -3.85 -8.78 -4.03
CA GLU A 65 -3.76 -9.30 -2.67
C GLU A 65 -3.08 -8.30 -1.73
N ALA A 66 -3.53 -8.28 -0.49
CA ALA A 66 -2.97 -7.46 0.57
C ALA A 66 -2.60 -8.36 1.77
N VAL A 67 -1.41 -8.17 2.31
CA VAL A 67 -0.92 -8.89 3.49
C VAL A 67 -0.34 -7.92 4.51
N ILE A 68 -0.52 -8.23 5.78
CA ILE A 68 -0.04 -7.43 6.89
C ILE A 68 1.27 -8.00 7.43
N THR A 69 2.19 -7.12 7.80
CA THR A 69 3.43 -7.44 8.50
C THR A 69 3.66 -6.47 9.66
N SER A 70 4.66 -6.74 10.47
CA SER A 70 5.16 -5.76 11.44
C SER A 70 5.63 -4.48 10.73
N PRO A 71 5.68 -3.35 11.41
CA PRO A 71 6.14 -2.09 10.83
C PRO A 71 7.68 -1.99 10.77
N GLY A 72 8.40 -2.97 11.33
CA GLY A 72 9.83 -2.88 11.55
C GLY A 72 10.19 -1.72 12.47
N THR A 73 11.06 -0.82 12.04
CA THR A 73 11.48 0.35 12.82
C THR A 73 10.58 1.59 12.65
N LEU A 74 9.53 1.51 11.83
CA LEU A 74 8.51 2.56 11.73
C LEU A 74 7.65 2.63 12.99
N LYS A 75 7.11 3.81 13.29
CA LYS A 75 6.30 4.08 14.49
C LYS A 75 4.81 3.73 14.34
N CYS A 76 4.34 3.43 13.12
CA CYS A 76 2.99 2.94 12.91
C CYS A 76 2.82 1.52 13.48
N LYS A 77 1.58 1.02 13.55
CA LYS A 77 1.28 -0.29 14.14
C LYS A 77 1.59 -1.46 13.19
N ALA A 78 1.46 -1.24 11.88
CA ALA A 78 1.68 -2.28 10.87
C ALA A 78 2.01 -1.69 9.50
N LEU A 79 2.60 -2.53 8.65
CA LEU A 79 2.63 -2.34 7.20
C LEU A 79 1.62 -3.27 6.53
N ILE A 80 0.97 -2.78 5.48
CA ILE A 80 0.21 -3.62 4.55
C ILE A 80 0.90 -3.57 3.19
N HIS A 81 1.32 -4.73 2.71
CA HIS A 81 1.91 -4.88 1.37
C HIS A 81 0.84 -5.31 0.39
N VAL A 82 0.75 -4.63 -0.75
CA VAL A 82 -0.24 -4.93 -1.80
C VAL A 82 0.43 -5.25 -3.13
N ALA A 83 -0.05 -6.27 -3.83
CA ALA A 83 0.42 -6.61 -5.17
C ALA A 83 -0.33 -5.77 -6.22
N GLY A 84 0.08 -4.50 -6.38
CA GLY A 84 -0.59 -3.52 -7.23
C GLY A 84 -0.26 -3.63 -8.72
N ILE A 85 0.79 -4.37 -9.10
CA ILE A 85 1.19 -4.56 -10.50
C ILE A 85 1.32 -6.04 -10.85
N ASN A 86 1.06 -6.35 -12.12
CA ASN A 86 1.14 -7.72 -12.65
C ASN A 86 2.58 -8.13 -13.01
N THR A 87 2.75 -9.32 -13.58
CA THR A 87 4.05 -9.86 -14.01
C THR A 87 4.70 -9.06 -15.16
N PHE A 88 3.91 -8.27 -15.89
CA PHE A 88 4.37 -7.37 -16.95
C PHE A 88 4.64 -5.95 -16.46
N TRP A 89 4.75 -5.75 -15.13
CA TRP A 89 4.99 -4.45 -14.49
C TRP A 89 3.90 -3.41 -14.75
N LYS A 90 2.68 -3.84 -15.03
CA LYS A 90 1.55 -2.94 -15.28
C LYS A 90 0.52 -3.00 -14.16
N ALA A 91 0.05 -1.84 -13.76
CA ALA A 91 -1.15 -1.70 -12.95
C ALA A 91 -2.40 -1.77 -13.85
N THR A 92 -3.51 -2.18 -13.27
CA THR A 92 -4.82 -2.23 -13.90
C THR A 92 -5.88 -1.71 -12.95
N ASP A 93 -7.04 -1.29 -13.45
CA ASP A 93 -8.21 -0.95 -12.63
C ASP A 93 -8.47 -2.02 -11.57
N TYR A 94 -8.45 -3.28 -11.99
CA TYR A 94 -8.67 -4.42 -11.10
C TYR A 94 -7.64 -4.45 -9.97
N SER A 95 -6.35 -4.32 -10.29
CA SER A 95 -5.29 -4.42 -9.28
C SER A 95 -5.34 -3.27 -8.28
N ILE A 96 -5.62 -2.05 -8.74
CA ILE A 96 -5.73 -0.85 -7.90
C ILE A 96 -6.95 -0.99 -6.96
N ARG A 97 -8.13 -1.28 -7.53
CA ARG A 97 -9.37 -1.45 -6.75
C ARG A 97 -9.24 -2.60 -5.75
N LYS A 98 -8.73 -3.75 -6.20
CA LYS A 98 -8.61 -4.94 -5.35
C LYS A 98 -7.61 -4.73 -4.20
N SER A 99 -6.46 -4.10 -4.48
CA SER A 99 -5.48 -3.72 -3.46
C SER A 99 -6.08 -2.78 -2.41
N THR A 100 -6.83 -1.78 -2.85
CA THR A 100 -7.51 -0.82 -1.97
C THR A 100 -8.55 -1.51 -1.10
N SER A 101 -9.44 -2.28 -1.71
CA SER A 101 -10.51 -3.03 -1.02
C SER A 101 -9.93 -4.00 0.01
N ASN A 102 -8.91 -4.78 -0.37
CA ASN A 102 -8.30 -5.75 0.54
C ASN A 102 -7.54 -5.06 1.68
N THR A 103 -6.93 -3.90 1.43
CA THR A 103 -6.35 -3.05 2.48
C THR A 103 -7.42 -2.65 3.50
N LEU A 104 -8.54 -2.10 3.04
CA LEU A 104 -9.62 -1.64 3.93
C LEU A 104 -10.23 -2.80 4.72
N LYS A 105 -10.40 -3.97 4.11
CA LYS A 105 -10.86 -5.19 4.81
C LYS A 105 -9.90 -5.61 5.92
N LEU A 106 -8.59 -5.53 5.69
CA LEU A 106 -7.58 -5.82 6.71
C LEU A 106 -7.63 -4.81 7.86
N LEU A 107 -7.78 -3.51 7.56
CA LEU A 107 -7.93 -2.47 8.58
C LEU A 107 -9.14 -2.76 9.49
N ILE A 108 -10.28 -3.07 8.89
CA ILE A 108 -11.52 -3.38 9.61
C ILE A 108 -11.34 -4.62 10.49
N LYS A 109 -10.79 -5.69 9.92
CA LYS A 109 -10.51 -6.95 10.64
C LYS A 109 -9.59 -6.74 11.84
N GLN A 110 -8.57 -5.91 11.70
CA GLN A 110 -7.57 -5.61 12.74
C GLN A 110 -8.00 -4.45 13.66
N LYS A 111 -9.18 -3.85 13.42
CA LYS A 111 -9.70 -2.69 14.17
C LYS A 111 -8.80 -1.45 14.10
N TYR A 112 -8.02 -1.30 13.03
CA TYR A 112 -7.26 -0.09 12.76
C TYR A 112 -8.18 1.02 12.22
N ARG A 113 -7.85 2.28 12.55
CA ARG A 113 -8.70 3.43 12.26
C ARG A 113 -8.09 4.45 11.32
N SER A 114 -6.83 4.27 10.95
CA SER A 114 -6.16 5.22 10.04
C SER A 114 -5.12 4.52 9.18
N VAL A 115 -4.99 4.99 7.93
CA VAL A 115 -4.08 4.43 6.95
C VAL A 115 -3.53 5.49 6.01
N ALA A 116 -2.25 5.38 5.66
CA ALA A 116 -1.66 6.09 4.54
C ALA A 116 -1.52 5.13 3.35
N ILE A 117 -2.14 5.48 2.22
CA ILE A 117 -2.15 4.68 0.98
C ILE A 117 -1.44 5.48 -0.11
N PRO A 118 -0.42 4.94 -0.79
CA PRO A 118 0.18 5.60 -1.95
C PRO A 118 -0.75 5.49 -3.16
N LEU A 119 -0.49 6.25 -4.23
CA LEU A 119 -1.14 6.05 -5.52
C LEU A 119 -0.68 4.71 -6.13
N ILE A 120 -1.39 3.63 -5.75
CA ILE A 120 -1.05 2.25 -6.12
C ILE A 120 -1.03 2.12 -7.65
N GLY A 121 0.14 1.76 -8.21
CA GLY A 121 0.27 1.56 -9.66
C GLY A 121 0.72 2.78 -10.45
N SER A 122 0.74 3.98 -9.87
CA SER A 122 1.14 5.20 -10.60
C SER A 122 2.66 5.38 -10.77
N GLY A 123 3.46 4.61 -10.06
CA GLY A 123 4.91 4.59 -10.25
C GLY A 123 5.33 3.62 -11.36
N SER A 124 6.05 2.55 -11.01
CA SER A 124 6.49 1.51 -11.95
C SER A 124 5.35 0.84 -12.72
N GLY A 125 4.11 0.90 -12.21
CA GLY A 125 2.92 0.35 -12.87
C GLY A 125 2.41 1.16 -14.06
N GLY A 126 2.93 2.38 -14.25
CA GLY A 126 2.63 3.24 -15.40
C GLY A 126 1.18 3.72 -15.49
N TYR A 127 0.39 3.57 -14.41
CA TYR A 127 -0.98 4.05 -14.38
C TYR A 127 -1.03 5.57 -14.15
N GLU A 128 -1.95 6.26 -14.82
CA GLU A 128 -2.09 7.71 -14.71
C GLU A 128 -2.51 8.09 -13.27
N LYS A 129 -1.88 9.15 -12.71
CA LYS A 129 -2.05 9.52 -11.28
C LYS A 129 -3.47 9.91 -10.92
N GLU A 130 -4.14 10.69 -11.76
CA GLU A 130 -5.51 11.17 -11.50
C GLU A 130 -6.52 10.03 -11.56
N GLU A 131 -6.38 9.14 -12.55
CA GLU A 131 -7.21 7.95 -12.66
C GLU A 131 -6.98 6.99 -11.48
N CYS A 132 -5.71 6.80 -11.09
CA CYS A 132 -5.36 6.02 -9.90
C CYS A 132 -6.03 6.57 -8.63
N LEU A 133 -5.94 7.89 -8.43
CA LEU A 133 -6.60 8.58 -7.32
C LEU A 133 -8.12 8.38 -7.33
N LYS A 134 -8.74 8.50 -8.50
CA LYS A 134 -10.17 8.28 -8.69
C LYS A 134 -10.57 6.86 -8.32
N LEU A 135 -9.85 5.85 -8.82
CA LEU A 135 -10.11 4.43 -8.53
C LEU A 135 -10.00 4.14 -7.02
N ILE A 136 -8.96 4.65 -6.35
CA ILE A 136 -8.79 4.48 -4.89
C ILE A 136 -9.94 5.14 -4.13
N LYS A 137 -10.32 6.38 -4.49
CA LYS A 137 -11.43 7.10 -3.84
C LYS A 137 -12.77 6.38 -4.04
N ASP A 138 -13.05 5.90 -5.23
CA ASP A 138 -14.29 5.19 -5.53
C ASP A 138 -14.38 3.87 -4.75
N GLU A 139 -13.26 3.18 -4.60
CA GLU A 139 -13.23 1.97 -3.79
C GLU A 139 -13.42 2.28 -2.30
N CYS A 140 -12.81 3.35 -1.79
CA CYS A 140 -13.02 3.81 -0.41
C CYS A 140 -14.48 4.14 -0.10
N LYS A 141 -15.23 4.72 -1.04
CA LYS A 141 -16.66 5.05 -0.86
C LYS A 141 -17.52 3.83 -0.52
N LYS A 142 -17.15 2.64 -0.99
CA LYS A 142 -17.88 1.40 -0.66
C LYS A 142 -17.78 1.03 0.83
N PHE A 143 -16.83 1.61 1.55
CA PHE A 143 -16.57 1.39 2.97
C PHE A 143 -16.88 2.63 3.83
N ASN A 144 -17.66 3.59 3.31
CA ASN A 144 -17.89 4.89 3.94
C ASN A 144 -18.56 4.81 5.32
N HIS A 145 -19.28 3.72 5.61
CA HIS A 145 -19.92 3.44 6.89
C HIS A 145 -18.93 3.06 8.01
N HIS A 146 -17.67 2.79 7.69
CA HIS A 146 -16.62 2.56 8.68
C HIS A 146 -15.93 3.87 9.07
N ASN A 147 -15.65 4.04 10.37
CA ASN A 147 -14.92 5.22 10.87
C ASN A 147 -13.41 5.01 10.71
N ILE A 148 -12.91 5.24 9.49
CA ILE A 148 -11.51 5.11 9.11
C ILE A 148 -11.04 6.40 8.44
N ASP A 149 -9.87 6.89 8.82
CA ASP A 149 -9.18 8.00 8.18
C ASP A 149 -8.21 7.47 7.13
N VAL A 150 -8.41 7.86 5.87
CA VAL A 150 -7.61 7.43 4.73
C VAL A 150 -6.83 8.63 4.19
N TYR A 151 -5.51 8.56 4.29
CA TYR A 151 -4.59 9.54 3.70
C TYR A 151 -4.06 8.96 2.39
N ILE A 152 -4.47 9.52 1.25
CA ILE A 152 -3.96 9.13 -0.07
C ILE A 152 -2.77 10.03 -0.37
N ILE A 153 -1.59 9.43 -0.54
CA ILE A 153 -0.32 10.15 -0.65
C ILE A 153 0.22 10.05 -2.09
N SER A 154 0.33 11.19 -2.75
CA SER A 154 1.07 11.32 -4.02
C SER A 154 2.54 11.57 -3.71
N TYR A 155 3.39 10.69 -4.19
CA TYR A 155 4.85 10.79 -4.04
C TYR A 155 5.47 11.59 -5.19
#